data_1981ed692d2aeff2a4599e9775bdb448
#
_entry.id   1981ed692d2aeff2a4599e9775bdb448
#
_cell.length_a   1.000
_cell.length_b   1.000
_cell.length_c   1.000
_cell.angle_alpha   90.00
_cell.angle_beta   90.00
_cell.angle_gamma   90.00
#
_symmetry.space_group_name_H-M   'P 1'
#
loop_
_entity.id
_entity.type
_entity.pdbx_description
1 polymer ?
#
loop_
_entity_poly.entity_id
_entity_poly.type
_entity_poly.pdbx_seq_one_letter_code
_entity_poly.pdbx_strand_id
1 'polypeptide(L)'
;MTTKTRRLFDLDLIRAVALGCILVVHFNAAVTGYFTLPHKLFTSTLPLGIYLGDFGSSLFFMVSGAALAYTVPPDTAAGTFYIKRARALYPMFWLAWILCFSVRFVTHPGYYAAAPTWSLLFTVLGLDSFAVSAGWVVQSFACVGEWFLGTLLLLYLLFPILQRALRRHPLLCWAAALAVCLPLELSGLDRQLVAVHVLEFLFGMSFLSLSARQKTAAAGICMIAAVLVQGDTKITCALVSAAAFAVLSLAAPLLENEPMHRLGSWLSRNSYPLFLVHHVIILRLAEGFDLAALSRRDTAILFCVYLLFSFTTAVLLEKLCRKLLSNVQKSCR
;
A
#
# COMPACT_ATOMS: atom_id res chain seq x y z
N MET A 1 -22.92 -17.31 -16.58
CA MET A 1 -22.07 -17.96 -15.55
C MET A 1 -20.79 -17.13 -15.39
N THR A 2 -20.66 -16.39 -14.31
CA THR A 2 -19.42 -15.68 -13.98
C THR A 2 -18.40 -16.70 -13.49
N THR A 3 -17.44 -17.06 -14.33
CA THR A 3 -16.27 -17.84 -13.93
C THR A 3 -15.58 -17.12 -12.79
N LYS A 4 -15.67 -17.68 -11.58
CA LYS A 4 -14.97 -17.18 -10.40
C LYS A 4 -13.47 -17.19 -10.73
N THR A 5 -12.87 -16.03 -10.94
CA THR A 5 -11.44 -15.88 -11.22
C THR A 5 -10.66 -16.61 -10.11
N ARG A 6 -9.81 -17.56 -10.51
CA ARG A 6 -8.97 -18.32 -9.55
C ARG A 6 -8.06 -17.33 -8.84
N ARG A 7 -8.01 -17.41 -7.52
CA ARG A 7 -7.11 -16.59 -6.71
C ARG A 7 -5.67 -17.01 -6.96
N LEU A 8 -4.78 -16.06 -7.12
CA LEU A 8 -3.37 -16.29 -7.38
C LEU A 8 -2.60 -16.26 -6.06
N PHE A 9 -2.04 -17.40 -5.69
CA PHE A 9 -1.28 -17.57 -4.44
C PHE A 9 0.00 -16.70 -4.43
N ASP A 10 0.67 -16.54 -5.55
CA ASP A 10 1.85 -15.69 -5.67
C ASP A 10 1.58 -14.23 -5.30
N LEU A 11 0.44 -13.67 -5.74
CA LEU A 11 0.06 -12.32 -5.36
C LEU A 11 -0.32 -12.22 -3.87
N ASP A 12 -0.91 -13.25 -3.29
CA ASP A 12 -1.20 -13.28 -1.85
C ASP A 12 0.09 -13.37 -1.02
N LEU A 13 1.08 -14.15 -1.47
CA LEU A 13 2.41 -14.25 -0.85
C LEU A 13 3.14 -12.89 -0.89
N ILE A 14 3.22 -12.26 -2.06
CA ILE A 14 3.89 -10.97 -2.23
C ILE A 14 3.21 -9.91 -1.37
N ARG A 15 1.87 -9.91 -1.31
CA ARG A 15 1.11 -8.99 -0.44
C ARG A 15 1.39 -9.22 1.04
N ALA A 16 1.56 -10.48 1.46
CA ALA A 16 1.91 -10.80 2.85
C ALA A 16 3.32 -10.29 3.20
N VAL A 17 4.29 -10.43 2.31
CA VAL A 17 5.65 -9.87 2.47
C VAL A 17 5.60 -8.35 2.56
N ALA A 18 4.90 -7.69 1.63
CA ALA A 18 4.72 -6.25 1.61
C ALA A 18 4.10 -5.74 2.93
N LEU A 19 3.05 -6.42 3.39
CA LEU A 19 2.37 -6.10 4.65
C LEU A 19 3.32 -6.22 5.85
N GLY A 20 4.13 -7.29 5.91
CA GLY A 20 5.14 -7.47 6.95
C GLY A 20 6.14 -6.31 6.98
N CYS A 21 6.64 -5.89 5.82
CA CYS A 21 7.55 -4.74 5.69
C CYS A 21 6.92 -3.46 6.24
N ILE A 22 5.66 -3.18 5.88
CA ILE A 22 4.93 -1.99 6.35
C ILE A 22 4.72 -2.02 7.87
N LEU A 23 4.30 -3.15 8.44
CA LEU A 23 4.08 -3.27 9.89
C LEU A 23 5.38 -3.06 10.68
N VAL A 24 6.47 -3.67 10.21
CA VAL A 24 7.80 -3.52 10.85
C VAL A 24 8.29 -2.07 10.79
N VAL A 25 8.18 -1.44 9.63
CA VAL A 25 8.72 -0.09 9.45
C VAL A 25 7.90 0.95 10.23
N HIS A 26 6.58 0.81 10.29
CA HIS A 26 5.75 1.72 11.08
C HIS A 26 5.93 1.53 12.58
N PHE A 27 6.16 0.31 13.05
CA PHE A 27 6.59 0.07 14.41
C PHE A 27 7.93 0.78 14.69
N ASN A 28 8.94 0.56 13.86
CA ASN A 28 10.23 1.20 14.01
C ASN A 28 10.15 2.74 13.93
N ALA A 29 9.35 3.30 13.01
CA ALA A 29 9.20 4.74 12.84
C ALA A 29 8.50 5.39 14.03
N ALA A 30 7.43 4.78 14.54
CA ALA A 30 6.75 5.27 15.74
C ALA A 30 7.69 5.30 16.95
N VAL A 31 8.54 4.30 17.02
CA VAL A 31 9.43 4.03 18.13
C VAL A 31 10.77 4.77 18.02
N THR A 32 11.29 5.03 16.82
CA THR A 32 12.59 5.69 16.62
C THR A 32 12.52 7.03 15.90
N GLY A 33 11.46 7.32 15.16
CA GLY A 33 11.28 8.56 14.43
C GLY A 33 10.48 9.61 15.21
N TYR A 34 9.45 9.17 15.93
CA TYR A 34 8.61 10.04 16.77
C TYR A 34 8.93 9.92 18.25
N PHE A 35 9.44 8.76 18.68
CA PHE A 35 9.82 8.46 20.05
C PHE A 35 11.19 7.80 20.07
N THR A 36 12.01 8.15 21.05
CA THR A 36 13.37 7.59 21.19
C THR A 36 13.29 6.21 21.81
N LEU A 37 13.51 5.14 21.02
CA LEU A 37 13.72 3.81 21.54
C LEU A 37 15.21 3.49 21.62
N PRO A 38 15.70 3.00 22.75
CA PRO A 38 17.08 2.59 22.88
C PRO A 38 17.41 1.33 22.05
N HIS A 39 16.40 0.49 21.72
CA HIS A 39 16.63 -0.80 21.08
C HIS A 39 15.68 -1.05 19.87
N LYS A 40 16.24 -1.09 18.66
CA LYS A 40 15.53 -1.57 17.47
C LYS A 40 15.49 -3.10 17.45
N LEU A 41 14.32 -3.69 17.13
CA LEU A 41 14.19 -5.12 16.94
C LEU A 41 14.57 -5.55 15.52
N PHE A 42 14.24 -4.72 14.53
CA PHE A 42 14.40 -5.03 13.12
C PHE A 42 15.13 -3.91 12.40
N THR A 43 15.78 -4.25 11.29
CA THR A 43 16.30 -3.24 10.38
C THR A 43 15.15 -2.52 9.67
N SER A 44 15.33 -1.21 9.44
CA SER A 44 14.45 -0.43 8.58
C SER A 44 15.02 -0.24 7.16
N THR A 45 16.23 -0.77 6.92
CA THR A 45 16.97 -0.57 5.70
C THR A 45 17.44 -1.92 5.16
N LEU A 46 17.18 -2.15 3.88
CA LEU A 46 17.68 -3.28 3.09
C LEU A 46 19.04 -2.95 2.49
N PRO A 47 19.75 -3.93 1.91
CA PRO A 47 20.94 -3.67 1.09
C PRO A 47 20.68 -2.57 0.04
N LEU A 48 21.72 -1.89 -0.39
CA LEU A 48 21.68 -0.71 -1.28
C LEU A 48 21.00 0.53 -0.67
N GLY A 49 20.86 0.61 0.65
CA GLY A 49 20.28 1.75 1.35
C GLY A 49 18.76 1.89 1.23
N ILE A 50 18.07 0.86 0.75
CA ILE A 50 16.63 0.89 0.48
C ILE A 50 15.85 0.90 1.79
N TYR A 51 14.93 1.87 1.94
CA TYR A 51 14.02 1.92 3.06
C TYR A 51 12.95 0.82 2.94
N LEU A 52 12.75 0.05 4.02
CA LEU A 52 11.86 -1.11 4.03
C LEU A 52 10.39 -0.72 3.79
N GLY A 53 10.00 0.52 4.14
CA GLY A 53 8.66 1.04 3.89
C GLY A 53 8.39 1.28 2.41
N ASP A 54 9.36 1.87 1.71
CA ASP A 54 9.26 2.11 0.26
C ASP A 54 9.23 0.78 -0.49
N PHE A 55 10.08 -0.18 -0.09
CA PHE A 55 10.05 -1.54 -0.64
C PHE A 55 8.69 -2.21 -0.48
N GLY A 56 8.09 -2.14 0.72
CA GLY A 56 6.77 -2.70 0.98
C GLY A 56 5.66 -2.03 0.16
N SER A 57 5.67 -0.69 0.06
CA SER A 57 4.68 0.05 -0.75
C SER A 57 4.82 -0.22 -2.24
N SER A 58 6.06 -0.30 -2.76
CA SER A 58 6.35 -0.69 -4.15
C SER A 58 5.75 -2.05 -4.50
N LEU A 59 5.96 -3.05 -3.64
CA LEU A 59 5.35 -4.38 -3.82
C LEU A 59 3.81 -4.29 -3.82
N PHE A 60 3.20 -3.46 -2.96
CA PHE A 60 1.75 -3.28 -2.96
C PHE A 60 1.22 -2.65 -4.25
N PHE A 61 1.90 -1.65 -4.81
CA PHE A 61 1.49 -1.04 -6.08
C PHE A 61 1.64 -2.02 -7.24
N MET A 62 2.72 -2.81 -7.28
CA MET A 62 2.89 -3.89 -8.28
C MET A 62 1.79 -4.96 -8.16
N VAL A 63 1.50 -5.44 -6.93
CA VAL A 63 0.40 -6.38 -6.68
C VAL A 63 -0.94 -5.81 -7.12
N SER A 64 -1.19 -4.52 -6.88
CA SER A 64 -2.43 -3.85 -7.29
C SER A 64 -2.58 -3.83 -8.80
N GLY A 65 -1.51 -3.48 -9.52
CA GLY A 65 -1.47 -3.53 -10.99
C GLY A 65 -1.74 -4.93 -11.54
N ALA A 66 -1.02 -5.94 -11.01
CA ALA A 66 -1.18 -7.34 -11.41
C ALA A 66 -2.59 -7.86 -11.16
N ALA A 67 -3.13 -7.62 -9.96
CA ALA A 67 -4.47 -8.07 -9.57
C ALA A 67 -5.56 -7.43 -10.44
N LEU A 68 -5.45 -6.14 -10.77
CA LEU A 68 -6.41 -5.47 -11.66
C LEU A 68 -6.30 -5.96 -13.09
N ALA A 69 -5.10 -6.11 -13.62
CA ALA A 69 -4.90 -6.64 -14.97
C ALA A 69 -5.46 -8.06 -15.12
N TYR A 70 -5.40 -8.86 -14.05
CA TYR A 70 -5.96 -10.22 -14.00
C TYR A 70 -7.47 -10.27 -13.85
N THR A 71 -8.04 -9.39 -13.00
CA THR A 71 -9.45 -9.50 -12.59
C THR A 71 -10.41 -8.63 -13.39
N VAL A 72 -9.91 -7.58 -14.04
CA VAL A 72 -10.75 -6.62 -14.78
C VAL A 72 -10.75 -6.97 -16.27
N PRO A 73 -11.89 -7.38 -16.82
CA PRO A 73 -12.00 -7.61 -18.25
C PRO A 73 -11.65 -6.36 -19.06
N PRO A 74 -10.96 -6.54 -20.22
CA PRO A 74 -10.49 -5.41 -21.01
C PRO A 74 -11.55 -4.47 -21.54
N ASP A 75 -12.75 -5.01 -21.77
CA ASP A 75 -13.88 -4.27 -22.34
C ASP A 75 -14.75 -3.60 -21.24
N THR A 76 -14.26 -3.62 -20.00
CA THR A 76 -14.94 -2.96 -18.89
C THR A 76 -14.97 -1.46 -19.12
N ALA A 77 -16.18 -0.87 -19.16
CA ALA A 77 -16.33 0.58 -19.25
C ALA A 77 -15.67 1.26 -18.04
N ALA A 78 -14.93 2.35 -18.29
CA ALA A 78 -14.19 3.06 -17.26
C ALA A 78 -15.08 3.51 -16.09
N GLY A 79 -16.29 4.02 -16.37
CA GLY A 79 -17.24 4.40 -15.31
C GLY A 79 -17.65 3.22 -14.42
N THR A 80 -17.90 2.03 -15.01
CA THR A 80 -18.19 0.81 -14.26
C THR A 80 -17.01 0.40 -13.38
N PHE A 81 -15.79 0.50 -13.90
CA PHE A 81 -14.58 0.23 -13.15
C PHE A 81 -14.44 1.18 -11.96
N TYR A 82 -14.55 2.50 -12.17
CA TYR A 82 -14.41 3.49 -11.10
C TYR A 82 -15.46 3.32 -10.00
N ILE A 83 -16.72 3.10 -10.36
CA ILE A 83 -17.80 2.85 -9.38
C ILE A 83 -17.48 1.59 -8.55
N LYS A 84 -17.02 0.50 -9.18
CA LYS A 84 -16.64 -0.71 -8.46
C LYS A 84 -15.47 -0.47 -7.50
N ARG A 85 -14.46 0.31 -7.90
CA ARG A 85 -13.31 0.64 -7.03
C ARG A 85 -13.72 1.55 -5.88
N ALA A 86 -14.51 2.59 -6.15
CA ALA A 86 -15.02 3.47 -5.12
C ALA A 86 -15.84 2.69 -4.06
N ARG A 87 -16.75 1.82 -4.49
CA ARG A 87 -17.53 0.97 -3.58
C ARG A 87 -16.68 -0.03 -2.78
N ALA A 88 -15.52 -0.43 -3.29
CA ALA A 88 -14.62 -1.35 -2.61
C ALA A 88 -13.72 -0.65 -1.57
N LEU A 89 -13.37 0.61 -1.79
CA LEU A 89 -12.38 1.32 -0.95
C LEU A 89 -13.04 2.30 0.04
N TYR A 90 -13.90 3.19 -0.44
CA TYR A 90 -14.39 4.31 0.35
C TYR A 90 -15.22 3.94 1.59
N PRO A 91 -16.13 2.95 1.57
CA PRO A 91 -16.90 2.64 2.78
C PRO A 91 -16.02 2.24 3.97
N MET A 92 -14.99 1.43 3.72
CA MET A 92 -14.03 1.02 4.73
C MET A 92 -13.16 2.19 5.18
N PHE A 93 -12.70 2.99 4.23
CA PHE A 93 -11.89 4.19 4.50
C PHE A 93 -12.64 5.19 5.38
N TRP A 94 -13.85 5.57 5.00
CA TRP A 94 -14.63 6.53 5.78
C TRP A 94 -15.01 6.00 7.16
N LEU A 95 -15.33 4.71 7.27
CA LEU A 95 -15.60 4.11 8.57
C LEU A 95 -14.36 4.16 9.47
N ALA A 96 -13.20 3.78 8.96
CA ALA A 96 -11.93 3.86 9.69
C ALA A 96 -11.62 5.31 10.08
N TRP A 97 -11.77 6.24 9.12
CA TRP A 97 -11.52 7.66 9.35
C TRP A 97 -12.43 8.24 10.43
N ILE A 98 -13.75 8.01 10.34
CA ILE A 98 -14.71 8.49 11.34
C ILE A 98 -14.34 7.99 12.74
N LEU A 99 -14.02 6.69 12.87
CA LEU A 99 -13.65 6.10 14.16
C LEU A 99 -12.36 6.72 14.70
N CYS A 100 -11.31 6.78 13.87
CA CYS A 100 -10.01 7.33 14.28
C CYS A 100 -10.07 8.83 14.56
N PHE A 101 -10.79 9.59 13.72
CA PHE A 101 -11.01 11.02 13.91
C PHE A 101 -11.75 11.29 15.22
N SER A 102 -12.83 10.56 15.50
CA SER A 102 -13.62 10.73 16.73
C SER A 102 -12.77 10.46 17.97
N VAL A 103 -11.98 9.39 17.98
CA VAL A 103 -11.05 9.08 19.08
C VAL A 103 -10.05 10.23 19.25
N ARG A 104 -9.40 10.67 18.17
CA ARG A 104 -8.38 11.74 18.24
C ARG A 104 -8.99 13.07 18.66
N PHE A 105 -10.17 13.41 18.18
CA PHE A 105 -10.88 14.63 18.53
C PHE A 105 -11.17 14.71 20.03
N VAL A 106 -11.59 13.61 20.65
CA VAL A 106 -11.88 13.54 22.08
C VAL A 106 -10.61 13.50 22.93
N THR A 107 -9.59 12.72 22.49
CA THR A 107 -8.37 12.53 23.30
C THR A 107 -7.35 13.66 23.17
N HIS A 108 -7.37 14.40 22.05
CA HIS A 108 -6.45 15.51 21.76
C HIS A 108 -7.23 16.73 21.24
N PRO A 109 -7.98 17.43 22.09
CA PRO A 109 -8.71 18.63 21.70
C PRO A 109 -7.77 19.66 21.07
N GLY A 110 -8.18 20.25 19.93
CA GLY A 110 -7.36 21.21 19.21
C GLY A 110 -6.32 20.63 18.26
N TYR A 111 -6.15 19.30 18.15
CA TYR A 111 -5.19 18.69 17.24
C TYR A 111 -5.32 19.18 15.80
N TYR A 112 -6.55 19.39 15.31
CA TYR A 112 -6.84 19.86 13.97
C TYR A 112 -7.05 21.38 13.85
N ALA A 113 -6.58 22.17 14.82
CA ALA A 113 -6.83 23.61 14.85
C ALA A 113 -6.22 24.37 13.64
N ALA A 114 -5.13 23.86 13.07
CA ALA A 114 -4.50 24.44 11.89
C ALA A 114 -5.08 23.93 10.56
N ALA A 115 -6.00 22.94 10.58
CA ALA A 115 -6.63 22.41 9.38
C ALA A 115 -7.82 23.30 8.96
N PRO A 116 -7.77 23.95 7.78
CA PRO A 116 -8.89 24.75 7.32
C PRO A 116 -10.07 23.84 6.93
N THR A 117 -11.29 24.22 7.26
CA THR A 117 -12.50 23.40 7.09
C THR A 117 -12.67 22.91 5.64
N TRP A 118 -12.32 23.72 4.65
CA TRP A 118 -12.41 23.34 3.25
C TRP A 118 -11.48 22.16 2.89
N SER A 119 -10.40 21.95 3.64
CA SER A 119 -9.49 20.81 3.40
C SER A 119 -10.13 19.46 3.68
N LEU A 120 -11.30 19.42 4.34
CA LEU A 120 -12.10 18.22 4.52
C LEU A 120 -12.49 17.57 3.17
N LEU A 121 -12.57 18.36 2.09
CA LEU A 121 -12.79 17.83 0.75
C LEU A 121 -11.69 16.83 0.35
N PHE A 122 -10.43 17.15 0.63
CA PHE A 122 -9.31 16.22 0.35
C PHE A 122 -9.39 14.97 1.21
N THR A 123 -9.80 15.10 2.46
CA THR A 123 -10.01 13.97 3.37
C THR A 123 -11.10 13.03 2.86
N VAL A 124 -12.24 13.58 2.45
CA VAL A 124 -13.34 12.78 1.86
C VAL A 124 -12.90 12.03 0.61
N LEU A 125 -12.02 12.64 -0.19
CA LEU A 125 -11.47 12.06 -1.40
C LEU A 125 -10.26 11.13 -1.14
N GLY A 126 -9.66 11.16 0.06
CA GLY A 126 -8.44 10.42 0.38
C GLY A 126 -7.17 11.02 -0.25
N LEU A 127 -7.17 12.34 -0.51
CA LEU A 127 -6.11 13.07 -1.21
C LEU A 127 -5.35 14.05 -0.31
N ASP A 128 -5.46 13.92 1.01
CA ASP A 128 -4.87 14.82 2.00
C ASP A 128 -3.37 15.02 1.81
N SER A 129 -2.62 13.94 1.59
CA SER A 129 -1.17 14.00 1.43
C SER A 129 -0.75 14.84 0.24
N PHE A 130 -1.52 14.85 -0.84
CA PHE A 130 -1.25 15.70 -2.01
C PHE A 130 -1.47 17.17 -1.69
N ALA A 131 -2.54 17.51 -0.95
CA ALA A 131 -2.82 18.88 -0.56
C ALA A 131 -1.74 19.45 0.35
N VAL A 132 -1.25 18.65 1.30
CA VAL A 132 -0.15 19.03 2.21
C VAL A 132 1.17 19.13 1.45
N SER A 133 1.52 18.15 0.61
CA SER A 133 2.77 18.16 -0.16
C SER A 133 2.83 19.27 -1.22
N ALA A 134 1.68 19.63 -1.79
CA ALA A 134 1.59 20.78 -2.70
C ALA A 134 1.68 22.13 -1.96
N GLY A 135 1.66 22.13 -0.62
CA GLY A 135 1.68 23.35 0.17
C GLY A 135 0.35 24.12 0.16
N TRP A 136 -0.75 23.49 -0.30
CA TRP A 136 -2.07 24.12 -0.29
C TRP A 136 -2.63 24.28 1.11
N VAL A 137 -2.28 23.36 2.00
CA VAL A 137 -2.62 23.40 3.41
C VAL A 137 -1.41 22.96 4.25
N VAL A 138 -1.27 23.53 5.44
CA VAL A 138 -0.25 23.13 6.42
C VAL A 138 -0.65 21.83 7.12
N GLN A 139 -1.95 21.67 7.37
CA GLN A 139 -2.55 20.51 8.01
C GLN A 139 -3.89 20.19 7.33
N SER A 140 -4.23 18.93 7.26
CA SER A 140 -5.55 18.43 6.84
C SER A 140 -6.18 17.62 7.99
N PHE A 141 -7.35 17.02 7.73
CA PHE A 141 -8.01 16.12 8.68
C PHE A 141 -7.57 14.65 8.52
N ALA A 142 -6.43 14.40 7.91
CA ALA A 142 -5.85 13.07 7.76
C ALA A 142 -5.62 12.39 9.11
N CYS A 143 -5.92 11.10 9.23
CA CYS A 143 -5.70 10.33 10.46
C CYS A 143 -5.44 8.82 10.28
N VAL A 144 -5.59 8.25 9.09
CA VAL A 144 -5.50 6.80 8.83
C VAL A 144 -4.44 6.40 7.78
N GLY A 145 -3.49 7.28 7.48
CA GLY A 145 -2.42 7.01 6.51
C GLY A 145 -2.87 7.16 5.05
N GLU A 146 -3.54 8.26 4.75
CA GLU A 146 -4.21 8.56 3.48
C GLU A 146 -3.28 8.63 2.27
N TRP A 147 -1.97 8.83 2.45
CA TRP A 147 -1.02 8.98 1.35
C TRP A 147 -1.02 7.78 0.39
N PHE A 148 -1.04 6.57 0.92
CA PHE A 148 -1.07 5.35 0.11
C PHE A 148 -2.40 5.20 -0.64
N LEU A 149 -3.51 5.49 0.02
CA LEU A 149 -4.83 5.45 -0.61
C LEU A 149 -4.91 6.48 -1.75
N GLY A 150 -4.45 7.71 -1.50
CA GLY A 150 -4.43 8.77 -2.52
C GLY A 150 -3.63 8.37 -3.75
N THR A 151 -2.41 7.85 -3.57
CA THR A 151 -1.59 7.34 -4.68
C THR A 151 -2.30 6.19 -5.40
N LEU A 152 -2.87 5.24 -4.67
CA LEU A 152 -3.60 4.11 -5.25
C LEU A 152 -4.81 4.56 -6.07
N LEU A 153 -5.53 5.58 -5.62
CA LEU A 153 -6.66 6.16 -6.36
C LEU A 153 -6.22 6.80 -7.68
N LEU A 154 -5.09 7.50 -7.69
CA LEU A 154 -4.51 8.05 -8.93
C LEU A 154 -4.08 6.94 -9.90
N LEU A 155 -3.44 5.88 -9.40
CA LEU A 155 -3.10 4.71 -10.22
C LEU A 155 -4.35 4.03 -10.80
N TYR A 156 -5.43 3.95 -10.01
CA TYR A 156 -6.70 3.41 -10.49
C TYR A 156 -7.36 4.33 -11.54
N LEU A 157 -7.19 5.63 -11.42
CA LEU A 157 -7.66 6.57 -12.44
C LEU A 157 -6.94 6.33 -13.78
N LEU A 158 -5.66 6.03 -13.74
CA LEU A 158 -4.86 5.72 -14.93
C LEU A 158 -5.09 4.31 -15.48
N PHE A 159 -5.55 3.36 -14.66
CA PHE A 159 -5.63 1.94 -15.01
C PHE A 159 -6.33 1.65 -16.34
N PRO A 160 -7.55 2.18 -16.66
CA PRO A 160 -8.23 1.85 -17.92
C PRO A 160 -7.46 2.33 -19.15
N ILE A 161 -6.71 3.43 -19.03
CA ILE A 161 -5.86 3.97 -20.11
C ILE A 161 -4.65 3.05 -20.29
N LEU A 162 -3.93 2.76 -19.20
CA LEU A 162 -2.76 1.88 -19.21
C LEU A 162 -3.11 0.47 -19.71
N GLN A 163 -4.25 -0.09 -19.28
CA GLN A 163 -4.70 -1.41 -19.73
C GLN A 163 -4.91 -1.46 -21.25
N ARG A 164 -5.56 -0.45 -21.82
CA ARG A 164 -5.77 -0.36 -23.27
C ARG A 164 -4.46 -0.15 -24.04
N ALA A 165 -3.60 0.76 -23.57
CA ALA A 165 -2.32 1.06 -24.17
C ALA A 165 -1.39 -0.16 -24.12
N LEU A 166 -1.28 -0.82 -22.98
CA LEU A 166 -0.45 -2.00 -22.78
C LEU A 166 -0.87 -3.18 -23.69
N ARG A 167 -2.17 -3.34 -23.93
CA ARG A 167 -2.68 -4.38 -24.82
C ARG A 167 -2.47 -4.11 -26.30
N ARG A 168 -2.59 -2.84 -26.71
CA ARG A 168 -2.46 -2.46 -28.12
C ARG A 168 -1.01 -2.31 -28.54
N HIS A 169 -0.23 -1.63 -27.73
CA HIS A 169 1.14 -1.24 -28.04
C HIS A 169 2.02 -1.29 -26.79
N PRO A 170 2.37 -2.51 -26.28
CA PRO A 170 3.07 -2.65 -24.99
C PRO A 170 4.40 -1.90 -24.94
N LEU A 171 5.21 -1.96 -25.99
CA LEU A 171 6.50 -1.25 -26.05
C LEU A 171 6.30 0.27 -26.03
N LEU A 172 5.34 0.79 -26.76
CA LEU A 172 5.05 2.23 -26.78
C LEU A 172 4.49 2.70 -25.42
N CYS A 173 3.65 1.89 -24.78
CA CYS A 173 3.14 2.18 -23.43
C CYS A 173 4.29 2.32 -22.43
N TRP A 174 5.23 1.37 -22.42
CA TRP A 174 6.41 1.42 -21.58
C TRP A 174 7.33 2.59 -21.92
N ALA A 175 7.61 2.83 -23.20
CA ALA A 175 8.44 3.94 -23.65
C ALA A 175 7.85 5.29 -23.22
N ALA A 176 6.53 5.47 -23.40
CA ALA A 176 5.85 6.68 -22.99
C ALA A 176 5.85 6.84 -21.44
N ALA A 177 5.58 5.76 -20.69
CA ALA A 177 5.63 5.81 -19.24
C ALA A 177 7.03 6.18 -18.74
N LEU A 178 8.09 5.57 -19.26
CA LEU A 178 9.47 5.91 -18.91
C LEU A 178 9.83 7.34 -19.30
N ALA A 179 9.45 7.79 -20.50
CA ALA A 179 9.75 9.13 -20.99
C ALA A 179 9.07 10.23 -20.16
N VAL A 180 7.94 9.94 -19.52
CA VAL A 180 7.24 10.89 -18.63
C VAL A 180 7.69 10.75 -17.18
N CYS A 181 7.71 9.52 -16.66
CA CYS A 181 7.89 9.29 -15.22
C CYS A 181 9.35 9.49 -14.78
N LEU A 182 10.37 9.09 -15.59
CA LEU A 182 11.76 9.25 -15.18
C LEU A 182 12.19 10.73 -15.08
N PRO A 183 11.89 11.61 -16.05
CA PRO A 183 12.22 13.04 -15.90
C PRO A 183 11.50 13.69 -14.72
N LEU A 184 10.23 13.33 -14.45
CA LEU A 184 9.48 13.84 -13.30
C LEU A 184 10.15 13.44 -11.98
N GLU A 185 10.56 12.19 -11.85
CA GLU A 185 11.27 11.71 -10.66
C GLU A 185 12.63 12.41 -10.50
N LEU A 186 13.45 12.43 -11.55
CA LEU A 186 14.78 13.03 -11.53
C LEU A 186 14.76 14.56 -11.31
N SER A 187 13.68 15.24 -11.68
CA SER A 187 13.52 16.68 -11.43
C SER A 187 13.24 17.02 -9.95
N GLY A 188 12.91 16.03 -9.11
CA GLY A 188 12.51 16.24 -7.73
C GLY A 188 11.15 16.93 -7.56
N LEU A 189 10.38 17.11 -8.64
CA LEU A 189 9.03 17.69 -8.61
C LEU A 189 8.00 16.73 -8.03
N ASP A 190 8.23 15.42 -8.19
CA ASP A 190 7.32 14.39 -7.70
C ASP A 190 7.57 14.06 -6.22
N ARG A 191 7.08 14.94 -5.34
CA ARG A 191 7.23 14.78 -3.88
C ARG A 191 6.48 13.58 -3.31
N GLN A 192 5.50 13.03 -4.04
CA GLN A 192 4.66 11.90 -3.62
C GLN A 192 5.03 10.58 -4.32
N LEU A 193 6.12 10.55 -5.07
CA LEU A 193 6.60 9.37 -5.80
C LEU A 193 5.58 8.75 -6.77
N VAL A 194 4.59 9.52 -7.21
CA VAL A 194 3.51 9.01 -8.08
C VAL A 194 4.09 8.48 -9.39
N ALA A 195 5.09 9.17 -9.95
CA ALA A 195 5.74 8.78 -11.21
C ALA A 195 6.38 7.39 -11.11
N VAL A 196 7.15 7.13 -10.04
CA VAL A 196 7.76 5.82 -9.78
C VAL A 196 6.67 4.77 -9.58
N HIS A 197 5.64 5.08 -8.80
CA HIS A 197 4.54 4.14 -8.53
C HIS A 197 3.71 3.82 -9.78
N VAL A 198 3.65 4.72 -10.78
CA VAL A 198 3.07 4.40 -12.10
C VAL A 198 3.89 3.30 -12.81
N LEU A 199 5.23 3.39 -12.77
CA LEU A 199 6.10 2.37 -13.37
C LEU A 199 5.96 1.02 -12.64
N GLU A 200 5.91 1.03 -11.32
CA GLU A 200 5.70 -0.18 -10.50
C GLU A 200 4.34 -0.83 -10.78
N PHE A 201 3.29 -0.03 -10.85
CA PHE A 201 1.96 -0.49 -11.17
C PHE A 201 1.89 -1.08 -12.58
N LEU A 202 2.51 -0.43 -13.57
CA LEU A 202 2.61 -0.91 -14.94
C LEU A 202 3.43 -2.20 -15.03
N PHE A 203 4.51 -2.32 -14.23
CA PHE A 203 5.26 -3.56 -14.11
C PHE A 203 4.36 -4.70 -13.64
N GLY A 204 3.61 -4.50 -12.57
CA GLY A 204 2.64 -5.48 -12.08
C GLY A 204 1.60 -5.87 -13.14
N MET A 205 1.04 -4.89 -13.87
CA MET A 205 0.08 -5.14 -14.95
C MET A 205 0.64 -6.02 -16.06
N SER A 206 1.94 -5.88 -16.38
CA SER A 206 2.62 -6.61 -17.45
C SER A 206 3.07 -8.00 -17.02
N PHE A 207 3.30 -8.22 -15.73
CA PHE A 207 4.07 -9.31 -15.19
C PHE A 207 3.39 -10.69 -15.34
N LEU A 208 2.07 -10.75 -15.15
CA LEU A 208 1.36 -12.05 -15.16
C LEU A 208 1.34 -12.74 -16.54
N SER A 209 1.55 -11.97 -17.60
CA SER A 209 1.65 -12.52 -18.97
C SER A 209 3.02 -13.11 -19.28
N LEU A 210 4.03 -12.92 -18.41
CA LEU A 210 5.39 -13.37 -18.62
C LEU A 210 5.54 -14.87 -18.31
N SER A 211 6.29 -15.58 -19.15
CA SER A 211 6.74 -16.95 -18.88
C SER A 211 7.77 -16.96 -17.73
N ALA A 212 8.00 -18.13 -17.12
CA ALA A 212 8.98 -18.27 -16.03
C ALA A 212 10.38 -17.78 -16.46
N ARG A 213 10.81 -18.08 -17.68
CA ARG A 213 12.09 -17.61 -18.23
C ARG A 213 12.15 -16.06 -18.32
N GLN A 214 11.06 -15.44 -18.76
CA GLN A 214 10.98 -13.98 -18.83
C GLN A 214 10.94 -13.34 -17.44
N LYS A 215 10.26 -13.96 -16.48
CA LYS A 215 10.26 -13.52 -15.06
C LYS A 215 11.66 -13.57 -14.47
N THR A 216 12.42 -14.65 -14.71
CA THR A 216 13.82 -14.78 -14.29
C THR A 216 14.71 -13.71 -14.94
N ALA A 217 14.54 -13.49 -16.25
CA ALA A 217 15.29 -12.44 -16.96
C ALA A 217 14.96 -11.06 -16.41
N ALA A 218 13.68 -10.76 -16.16
CA ALA A 218 13.25 -9.49 -15.57
C ALA A 218 13.86 -9.27 -14.18
N ALA A 219 13.89 -10.31 -13.33
CA ALA A 219 14.53 -10.24 -12.02
C ALA A 219 16.03 -9.89 -12.13
N GLY A 220 16.75 -10.57 -13.02
CA GLY A 220 18.18 -10.32 -13.27
C GLY A 220 18.44 -8.91 -13.82
N ILE A 221 17.68 -8.48 -14.82
CA ILE A 221 17.82 -7.16 -15.44
C ILE A 221 17.54 -6.06 -14.39
N CYS A 222 16.46 -6.17 -13.63
CA CYS A 222 16.13 -5.21 -12.60
C CYS A 222 17.21 -5.15 -11.51
N MET A 223 17.77 -6.27 -11.08
CA MET A 223 18.83 -6.30 -10.08
C MET A 223 20.13 -5.68 -10.62
N ILE A 224 20.54 -6.00 -11.84
CA ILE A 224 21.71 -5.37 -12.47
C ILE A 224 21.49 -3.86 -12.62
N ALA A 225 20.33 -3.43 -13.10
CA ALA A 225 20.01 -2.01 -13.22
C ALA A 225 20.03 -1.31 -11.85
N ALA A 226 19.52 -1.93 -10.78
CA ALA A 226 19.56 -1.39 -9.43
C ALA A 226 20.99 -1.15 -8.93
N VAL A 227 21.92 -2.08 -9.24
CA VAL A 227 23.33 -1.93 -8.89
C VAL A 227 24.01 -0.82 -9.70
N LEU A 228 23.60 -0.62 -10.95
CA LEU A 228 24.17 0.42 -11.81
C LEU A 228 23.67 1.84 -11.49
N VAL A 229 22.43 1.97 -11.00
CA VAL A 229 21.74 3.25 -10.72
C VAL A 229 21.82 3.61 -9.23
N GLN A 230 22.96 3.44 -8.58
CA GLN A 230 23.12 3.65 -7.13
C GLN A 230 22.91 5.10 -6.63
N GLY A 231 22.71 6.07 -7.52
CA GLY A 231 22.57 7.49 -7.16
C GLY A 231 21.16 7.92 -6.74
N ASP A 232 20.13 7.20 -7.15
CA ASP A 232 18.73 7.48 -6.83
C ASP A 232 18.13 6.32 -6.04
N THR A 233 17.86 6.56 -4.74
CA THR A 233 17.33 5.53 -3.84
C THR A 233 15.93 5.07 -4.21
N LYS A 234 15.12 5.90 -4.87
CA LYS A 234 13.74 5.62 -5.23
C LYS A 234 13.67 4.72 -6.46
N ILE A 235 14.44 5.06 -7.51
CA ILE A 235 14.55 4.22 -8.70
C ILE A 235 15.21 2.88 -8.33
N THR A 236 16.25 2.91 -7.50
CA THR A 236 16.88 1.69 -6.99
C THR A 236 15.89 0.83 -6.20
N CYS A 237 15.06 1.44 -5.36
CA CYS A 237 14.00 0.74 -4.62
C CYS A 237 12.98 0.08 -5.56
N ALA A 238 12.48 0.81 -6.56
CA ALA A 238 11.54 0.28 -7.54
C ALA A 238 12.12 -0.93 -8.30
N LEU A 239 13.39 -0.85 -8.71
CA LEU A 239 14.08 -1.93 -9.42
C LEU A 239 14.28 -3.17 -8.52
N VAL A 240 14.74 -2.99 -7.27
CA VAL A 240 14.89 -4.11 -6.32
C VAL A 240 13.53 -4.71 -5.97
N SER A 241 12.50 -3.88 -5.81
CA SER A 241 11.13 -4.36 -5.57
C SER A 241 10.59 -5.16 -6.75
N ALA A 242 10.87 -4.75 -7.99
CA ALA A 242 10.50 -5.48 -9.20
C ALA A 242 11.23 -6.83 -9.28
N ALA A 243 12.53 -6.86 -8.95
CA ALA A 243 13.29 -8.11 -8.88
C ALA A 243 12.74 -9.04 -7.78
N ALA A 244 12.46 -8.51 -6.59
CA ALA A 244 11.88 -9.27 -5.49
C ALA A 244 10.47 -9.80 -5.84
N PHE A 245 9.64 -8.99 -6.49
CA PHE A 245 8.32 -9.41 -6.98
C PHE A 245 8.44 -10.62 -7.91
N ALA A 246 9.39 -10.58 -8.86
CA ALA A 246 9.64 -11.68 -9.78
C ALA A 246 10.13 -12.94 -9.06
N VAL A 247 11.09 -12.81 -8.14
CA VAL A 247 11.63 -13.92 -7.36
C VAL A 247 10.54 -14.56 -6.48
N LEU A 248 9.76 -13.76 -5.76
CA LEU A 248 8.66 -14.25 -4.92
C LEU A 248 7.58 -14.97 -5.74
N SER A 249 7.23 -14.44 -6.94
CA SER A 249 6.28 -15.10 -7.83
C SER A 249 6.82 -16.44 -8.35
N LEU A 250 8.12 -16.55 -8.64
CA LEU A 250 8.74 -17.80 -9.07
C LEU A 250 8.88 -18.81 -7.92
N ALA A 251 9.11 -18.33 -6.71
CA ALA A 251 9.23 -19.18 -5.52
C ALA A 251 7.85 -19.62 -4.96
N ALA A 252 6.78 -18.93 -5.29
CA ALA A 252 5.44 -19.22 -4.75
C ALA A 252 5.01 -20.68 -4.92
N PRO A 253 5.21 -21.36 -6.06
CA PRO A 253 4.86 -22.77 -6.21
C PRO A 253 5.55 -23.71 -5.21
N LEU A 254 6.75 -23.34 -4.72
CA LEU A 254 7.48 -24.13 -3.73
C LEU A 254 6.89 -24.05 -2.32
N LEU A 255 6.16 -22.97 -2.06
CA LEU A 255 5.51 -22.67 -0.77
C LEU A 255 4.01 -22.97 -0.81
N GLU A 256 3.47 -23.32 -1.98
CA GLU A 256 2.04 -23.52 -2.18
C GLU A 256 1.56 -24.81 -1.52
N ASN A 257 0.83 -24.66 -0.43
CA ASN A 257 0.13 -25.74 0.26
C ASN A 257 -1.15 -25.19 0.87
N GLU A 258 -2.06 -26.07 1.29
CA GLU A 258 -3.37 -25.67 1.80
C GLU A 258 -3.31 -24.71 3.02
N PRO A 259 -2.46 -24.92 4.04
CA PRO A 259 -2.30 -23.96 5.13
C PRO A 259 -1.83 -22.58 4.66
N MET A 260 -0.86 -22.51 3.75
CA MET A 260 -0.34 -21.26 3.20
C MET A 260 -1.38 -20.53 2.33
N HIS A 261 -2.18 -21.26 1.57
CA HIS A 261 -3.32 -20.70 0.85
C HIS A 261 -4.35 -20.05 1.81
N ARG A 262 -4.69 -20.73 2.90
CA ARG A 262 -5.61 -20.20 3.91
C ARG A 262 -5.06 -18.94 4.57
N LEU A 263 -3.79 -18.98 4.98
CA LEU A 263 -3.11 -17.87 5.61
C LEU A 263 -2.99 -16.67 4.65
N GLY A 264 -2.47 -16.88 3.44
CA GLY A 264 -2.32 -15.84 2.42
C GLY A 264 -3.67 -15.20 2.05
N SER A 265 -4.71 -16.04 1.91
CA SER A 265 -6.07 -15.58 1.66
C SER A 265 -6.63 -14.75 2.80
N TRP A 266 -6.36 -15.12 4.04
CA TRP A 266 -6.79 -14.38 5.21
C TRP A 266 -6.05 -13.04 5.34
N LEU A 267 -4.73 -13.05 5.21
CA LEU A 267 -3.90 -11.84 5.20
C LEU A 267 -4.31 -10.86 4.10
N SER A 268 -4.50 -11.37 2.90
CA SER A 268 -4.89 -10.55 1.76
C SER A 268 -6.27 -9.90 1.91
N ARG A 269 -7.24 -10.58 2.52
CA ARG A 269 -8.56 -9.99 2.82
C ARG A 269 -8.49 -8.90 3.87
N ASN A 270 -7.61 -9.06 4.85
CA ASN A 270 -7.46 -8.12 5.95
C ASN A 270 -6.37 -7.06 5.71
N SER A 271 -5.65 -7.11 4.58
CA SER A 271 -4.55 -6.19 4.31
C SER A 271 -4.99 -4.73 4.23
N TYR A 272 -6.12 -4.45 3.59
CA TYR A 272 -6.63 -3.08 3.48
C TYR A 272 -7.14 -2.50 4.80
N PRO A 273 -8.04 -3.17 5.58
CA PRO A 273 -8.41 -2.66 6.89
C PRO A 273 -7.21 -2.56 7.84
N LEU A 274 -6.27 -3.51 7.78
CA LEU A 274 -5.04 -3.47 8.58
C LEU A 274 -4.18 -2.26 8.20
N PHE A 275 -4.05 -1.97 6.91
CA PHE A 275 -3.36 -0.78 6.42
C PHE A 275 -3.97 0.51 7.01
N LEU A 276 -5.28 0.60 7.11
CA LEU A 276 -5.95 1.80 7.63
C LEU A 276 -5.76 2.01 9.14
N VAL A 277 -5.59 0.93 9.93
CA VAL A 277 -5.61 1.04 11.40
C VAL A 277 -4.25 0.90 12.08
N HIS A 278 -3.28 0.19 11.47
CA HIS A 278 -2.02 -0.17 12.13
C HIS A 278 -1.22 1.05 12.61
N HIS A 279 -1.18 2.11 11.81
CA HIS A 279 -0.44 3.33 12.13
C HIS A 279 -1.05 4.07 13.34
N VAL A 280 -2.39 4.14 13.39
CA VAL A 280 -3.10 4.75 14.53
C VAL A 280 -2.85 3.95 15.81
N ILE A 281 -2.86 2.62 15.70
CA ILE A 281 -2.66 1.72 16.85
C ILE A 281 -1.25 1.85 17.41
N ILE A 282 -0.20 1.84 16.56
CA ILE A 282 1.16 1.97 17.09
C ILE A 282 1.40 3.32 17.75
N LEU A 283 0.87 4.41 17.19
CA LEU A 283 0.99 5.73 17.80
C LEU A 283 0.30 5.76 19.18
N ARG A 284 -0.90 5.19 19.30
CA ARG A 284 -1.61 5.13 20.59
C ARG A 284 -0.91 4.24 21.61
N LEU A 285 -0.36 3.13 21.20
CA LEU A 285 0.42 2.27 22.09
C LEU A 285 1.69 2.99 22.55
N ALA A 286 2.38 3.68 21.65
CA ALA A 286 3.60 4.43 21.97
C ALA A 286 3.36 5.56 22.97
N GLU A 287 2.21 6.23 22.90
CA GLU A 287 1.82 7.28 23.90
C GLU A 287 1.61 6.71 25.32
N GLY A 288 1.28 5.43 25.45
CA GLY A 288 0.99 4.77 26.73
C GLY A 288 2.20 4.20 27.47
N PHE A 289 3.41 4.25 26.89
CA PHE A 289 4.60 3.64 27.45
C PHE A 289 5.76 4.65 27.53
N ASP A 290 6.57 4.54 28.59
CA ASP A 290 7.89 5.18 28.60
C ASP A 290 8.85 4.37 27.72
N LEU A 291 8.91 4.75 26.45
CA LEU A 291 9.69 4.03 25.43
C LEU A 291 11.19 4.06 25.72
N ALA A 292 11.70 5.06 26.44
CA ALA A 292 13.11 5.18 26.79
C ALA A 292 13.52 4.16 27.86
N ALA A 293 12.58 3.73 28.69
CA ALA A 293 12.80 2.74 29.76
C ALA A 293 12.66 1.28 29.26
N LEU A 294 12.16 1.05 28.04
CA LEU A 294 11.91 -0.31 27.53
C LEU A 294 13.21 -1.06 27.27
N SER A 295 13.29 -2.27 27.81
CA SER A 295 14.32 -3.25 27.42
C SER A 295 14.02 -3.83 26.02
N ARG A 296 15.01 -4.51 25.42
CA ARG A 296 14.82 -5.21 24.15
C ARG A 296 13.68 -6.25 24.21
N ARG A 297 13.53 -6.91 25.37
CA ARG A 297 12.45 -7.87 25.62
C ARG A 297 11.10 -7.15 25.64
N ASP A 298 11.00 -6.04 26.34
CA ASP A 298 9.74 -5.28 26.44
C ASP A 298 9.34 -4.69 25.07
N THR A 299 10.33 -4.22 24.29
CA THR A 299 10.11 -3.81 22.92
C THR A 299 9.55 -4.93 22.04
N ALA A 300 10.04 -6.18 22.23
CA ALA A 300 9.51 -7.34 21.51
C ALA A 300 8.08 -7.66 21.94
N ILE A 301 7.78 -7.56 23.24
CA ILE A 301 6.42 -7.71 23.75
C ILE A 301 5.50 -6.64 23.17
N LEU A 302 5.94 -5.38 23.16
CA LEU A 302 5.19 -4.28 22.57
C LEU A 302 4.90 -4.50 21.09
N PHE A 303 5.85 -5.05 20.34
CA PHE A 303 5.64 -5.42 18.93
C PHE A 303 4.55 -6.51 18.79
N CYS A 304 4.58 -7.53 19.62
CA CYS A 304 3.54 -8.58 19.63
C CYS A 304 2.15 -7.99 19.98
N VAL A 305 2.10 -7.10 20.97
CA VAL A 305 0.87 -6.38 21.36
C VAL A 305 0.37 -5.52 20.21
N TYR A 306 1.25 -4.78 19.57
CA TYR A 306 0.93 -3.98 18.38
C TYR A 306 0.31 -4.84 17.27
N LEU A 307 0.93 -5.99 16.94
CA LEU A 307 0.38 -6.88 15.93
C LEU A 307 -1.01 -7.41 16.34
N LEU A 308 -1.15 -7.86 17.59
CA LEU A 308 -2.42 -8.39 18.10
C LEU A 308 -3.54 -7.36 17.98
N PHE A 309 -3.32 -6.14 18.46
CA PHE A 309 -4.32 -5.06 18.38
C PHE A 309 -4.61 -4.66 16.94
N SER A 310 -3.58 -4.55 16.09
CA SER A 310 -3.75 -4.17 14.68
C SER A 310 -4.58 -5.20 13.91
N PHE A 311 -4.27 -6.49 14.04
CA PHE A 311 -5.04 -7.55 13.38
C PHE A 311 -6.46 -7.67 13.94
N THR A 312 -6.63 -7.58 15.25
CA THR A 312 -7.96 -7.64 15.88
C THR A 312 -8.84 -6.48 15.40
N THR A 313 -8.31 -5.26 15.42
CA THR A 313 -9.03 -4.06 14.97
C THR A 313 -9.36 -4.14 13.47
N ALA A 314 -8.43 -4.62 12.65
CA ALA A 314 -8.67 -4.78 11.21
C ALA A 314 -9.81 -5.77 10.92
N VAL A 315 -9.83 -6.91 11.63
CA VAL A 315 -10.90 -7.91 11.49
C VAL A 315 -12.24 -7.38 11.97
N LEU A 316 -12.26 -6.63 13.07
CA LEU A 316 -13.48 -6.01 13.60
C LEU A 316 -14.01 -4.94 12.64
N LEU A 317 -13.14 -4.08 12.14
CA LEU A 317 -13.47 -3.05 11.15
C LEU A 317 -14.07 -3.66 9.87
N GLU A 318 -13.46 -4.74 9.37
CA GLU A 318 -13.94 -5.45 8.19
C GLU A 318 -15.35 -6.05 8.42
N LYS A 319 -15.55 -6.71 9.56
CA LYS A 319 -16.86 -7.26 9.93
C LYS A 319 -17.93 -6.17 10.08
N LEU A 320 -17.59 -5.05 10.73
CA LEU A 320 -18.48 -3.92 10.91
C LEU A 320 -18.87 -3.28 9.57
N CYS A 321 -17.90 -3.00 8.72
CA CYS A 321 -18.14 -2.44 7.39
C CYS A 321 -19.06 -3.34 6.55
N ARG A 322 -18.79 -4.65 6.54
CA ARG A 322 -19.61 -5.63 5.81
C ARG A 322 -21.05 -5.67 6.33
N LYS A 323 -21.24 -5.65 7.67
CA LYS A 323 -22.57 -5.61 8.29
C LYS A 323 -23.33 -4.36 7.92
N LEU A 324 -22.70 -3.19 7.97
CA LEU A 324 -23.32 -1.92 7.59
C LEU A 324 -23.76 -1.93 6.12
N LEU A 325 -22.87 -2.36 5.21
CA LEU A 325 -23.20 -2.45 3.78
C LEU A 325 -24.35 -3.42 3.50
N SER A 326 -24.40 -4.56 4.20
CA SER A 326 -25.49 -5.53 4.04
C SER A 326 -26.85 -4.98 4.50
N ASN A 327 -26.86 -4.18 5.57
CA ASN A 327 -28.08 -3.55 6.09
C ASN A 327 -28.60 -2.46 5.13
N VAL A 328 -27.70 -1.63 4.58
CA VAL A 328 -28.07 -0.62 3.57
C VAL A 328 -28.68 -1.29 2.34
N GLN A 329 -28.13 -2.40 1.86
CA GLN A 329 -28.68 -3.12 0.71
C GLN A 329 -30.06 -3.74 0.99
N LYS A 330 -30.33 -4.14 2.24
CA LYS A 330 -31.68 -4.64 2.63
C LYS A 330 -32.71 -3.52 2.77
N SER A 331 -32.30 -2.35 3.20
CA SER A 331 -33.18 -1.18 3.38
C SER A 331 -33.58 -0.52 2.05
N CYS A 332 -32.80 -0.75 0.99
CA CYS A 332 -33.04 -0.20 -0.35
C CYS A 332 -33.84 -1.18 -1.28
N ARG A 333 -34.24 -2.32 -0.75
CA ARG A 333 -35.14 -3.29 -1.41
C ARG A 333 -36.55 -3.25 -0.80
#